data_a36bfeaf08e560f5d1a0b7fae4d38ac0
#
_entry.id   a36bfeaf08e560f5d1a0b7fae4d38ac0
#
_cell.length_a   1.000
_cell.length_b   1.000
_cell.length_c   1.000
_cell.angle_alpha   90.00
_cell.angle_beta   90.00
_cell.angle_gamma   90.00
#
_symmetry.space_group_name_H-M   'P 1'
#
loop_
_entity.id
_entity.type
_entity.pdbx_description
1 polymer ?
#
loop_
_entity_poly.entity_id
_entity_poly.type
_entity_poly.pdbx_seq_one_letter_code
_entity_poly.pdbx_strand_id
1 'polypeptide(L)'
;MEKLIKGMGKIEFGRFYNNKNRIISSLDETPIINSQKVKAISFNQLRKLLDNEYIYNLVPHRDKINVYRTNSINLLSKYIFDIFVKYYYVKSYIENTNITEAQEIYLSHIKAFNNFSEPDGRKNNKNDFIKSFNSLIESVKTCNNLDQTIIPISTTGIPIDGAHRIAISLYFDLKIQYCVFDLLDGKYDEIFFLQRGMPYKYVEKIKNVSKKILK
;
A
#
# COMPACT_ATOMS: atom_id res chain seq x y z
N MET A 1 20.21 -15.80 9.04
CA MET A 1 18.81 -15.33 8.98
C MET A 1 18.66 -14.02 8.21
N GLU A 2 19.44 -12.98 8.47
CA GLU A 2 19.36 -11.69 7.72
C GLU A 2 19.59 -11.79 6.20
N LYS A 3 20.53 -12.63 5.75
CA LYS A 3 20.74 -12.89 4.32
C LYS A 3 19.52 -13.55 3.65
N LEU A 4 18.80 -14.41 4.38
CA LEU A 4 17.61 -15.09 3.89
C LEU A 4 16.45 -14.09 3.71
N ILE A 5 16.27 -13.17 4.67
CA ILE A 5 15.22 -12.14 4.62
C ILE A 5 15.47 -11.13 3.49
N LYS A 6 16.74 -10.73 3.26
CA LYS A 6 17.10 -9.90 2.09
C LYS A 6 16.82 -10.59 0.75
N GLY A 7 17.09 -11.91 0.68
CA GLY A 7 16.78 -12.70 -0.50
C GLY A 7 15.28 -12.88 -0.73
N MET A 8 14.50 -13.04 0.34
CA MET A 8 13.05 -13.24 0.26
C MET A 8 12.32 -11.99 -0.25
N GLY A 9 12.71 -10.77 0.18
CA GLY A 9 12.14 -9.53 -0.36
C GLY A 9 12.35 -9.38 -1.86
N LYS A 10 13.53 -9.73 -2.37
CA LYS A 10 13.84 -9.76 -3.81
C LYS A 10 13.08 -10.86 -4.55
N ILE A 11 12.92 -12.04 -3.94
CA ILE A 11 12.21 -13.18 -4.55
C ILE A 11 10.71 -12.87 -4.66
N GLU A 12 10.09 -12.28 -3.65
CA GLU A 12 8.67 -11.92 -3.71
C GLU A 12 8.41 -10.76 -4.65
N PHE A 13 9.28 -9.77 -4.63
CA PHE A 13 9.27 -8.73 -5.64
C PHE A 13 9.40 -9.35 -7.04
N GLY A 14 10.35 -10.26 -7.26
CA GLY A 14 10.48 -10.99 -8.51
C GLY A 14 9.25 -11.83 -8.87
N ARG A 15 8.61 -12.51 -7.93
CA ARG A 15 7.36 -13.26 -8.15
C ARG A 15 6.19 -12.35 -8.50
N PHE A 16 6.11 -11.22 -7.83
CA PHE A 16 5.05 -10.23 -8.05
C PHE A 16 5.22 -9.58 -9.43
N TYR A 17 6.45 -9.26 -9.82
CA TYR A 17 6.77 -8.46 -11.00
C TYR A 17 7.28 -9.25 -12.21
N ASN A 18 7.73 -10.48 -12.05
CA ASN A 18 8.22 -11.31 -13.17
C ASN A 18 7.17 -12.21 -13.82
N ASN A 19 5.92 -12.22 -13.37
CA ASN A 19 4.83 -12.95 -14.02
C ASN A 19 4.31 -12.20 -15.25
N LYS A 20 5.21 -11.93 -16.20
CA LYS A 20 4.93 -11.26 -17.47
C LYS A 20 3.94 -12.01 -18.38
N ASN A 21 3.57 -13.25 -18.04
CA ASN A 21 2.83 -14.15 -18.93
C ASN A 21 1.34 -14.29 -18.60
N ARG A 22 0.79 -13.53 -17.67
CA ARG A 22 -0.66 -13.47 -17.46
C ARG A 22 -1.23 -12.16 -17.99
N ILE A 23 -1.33 -12.08 -19.30
CA ILE A 23 -2.17 -11.09 -19.95
C ILE A 23 -3.59 -11.63 -19.89
N ILE A 24 -4.42 -11.10 -19.00
CA ILE A 24 -5.86 -11.30 -19.09
C ILE A 24 -6.40 -10.30 -20.10
N SER A 25 -7.04 -10.81 -21.13
CA SER A 25 -7.35 -10.07 -22.36
C SER A 25 -8.56 -9.13 -22.26
N SER A 26 -9.27 -9.10 -21.13
CA SER A 26 -10.43 -8.21 -20.97
C SER A 26 -10.48 -7.70 -19.52
N LEU A 27 -10.09 -6.47 -19.31
CA LEU A 27 -10.52 -5.74 -18.13
C LEU A 27 -11.96 -5.30 -18.37
N ASP A 28 -12.88 -5.92 -17.65
CA ASP A 28 -14.19 -5.33 -17.47
C ASP A 28 -13.98 -3.96 -16.83
N GLU A 29 -14.47 -2.90 -17.47
CA GLU A 29 -14.30 -1.52 -17.01
C GLU A 29 -15.14 -1.21 -15.76
N THR A 30 -15.84 -2.21 -15.23
CA THR A 30 -16.74 -2.06 -14.10
C THR A 30 -15.93 -1.95 -12.81
N PRO A 31 -16.13 -0.92 -11.99
CA PRO A 31 -15.45 -0.82 -10.71
C PRO A 31 -15.83 -1.98 -9.81
N ILE A 32 -14.83 -2.66 -9.26
CA ILE A 32 -14.97 -3.84 -8.40
C ILE A 32 -15.50 -3.46 -7.00
N ILE A 33 -15.36 -2.20 -6.64
CA ILE A 33 -15.69 -1.64 -5.33
C ILE A 33 -16.66 -0.47 -5.48
N ASN A 34 -17.38 -0.14 -4.43
CA ASN A 34 -18.28 1.01 -4.41
C ASN A 34 -17.50 2.31 -4.67
N SER A 35 -17.65 2.85 -5.88
CA SER A 35 -16.85 3.96 -6.36
C SER A 35 -17.53 4.72 -7.50
N GLN A 36 -17.00 5.90 -7.79
CA GLN A 36 -17.43 6.73 -8.90
C GLN A 36 -16.27 6.90 -9.91
N LYS A 37 -16.53 6.69 -11.20
CA LYS A 37 -15.61 7.08 -12.26
C LYS A 37 -15.48 8.59 -12.30
N VAL A 38 -14.26 9.12 -12.21
CA VAL A 38 -14.00 10.56 -12.19
C VAL A 38 -13.39 11.07 -13.47
N LYS A 39 -12.54 10.28 -14.13
CA LYS A 39 -11.85 10.67 -15.36
C LYS A 39 -11.30 9.46 -16.09
N ALA A 40 -10.90 9.67 -17.34
CA ALA A 40 -9.98 8.80 -18.05
C ALA A 40 -8.68 9.58 -18.31
N ILE A 41 -7.55 8.95 -18.13
CA ILE A 41 -6.22 9.55 -18.34
C ILE A 41 -5.45 8.75 -19.37
N SER A 42 -4.48 9.40 -20.04
CA SER A 42 -3.55 8.69 -20.90
C SER A 42 -2.55 7.88 -20.07
N PHE A 43 -1.95 6.88 -20.69
CA PHE A 43 -0.91 6.07 -20.05
C PHE A 43 0.29 6.91 -19.57
N ASN A 44 0.67 7.94 -20.33
CA ASN A 44 1.75 8.87 -19.94
C ASN A 44 1.37 9.75 -18.73
N GLN A 45 0.10 10.12 -18.59
CA GLN A 45 -0.37 10.83 -17.39
C GLN A 45 -0.35 9.94 -16.17
N LEU A 46 -0.71 8.64 -16.32
CA LEU A 46 -0.67 7.66 -15.24
C LEU A 46 0.73 7.56 -14.62
N ARG A 47 1.78 7.52 -15.45
CA ARG A 47 3.17 7.43 -14.98
C ARG A 47 3.53 8.50 -13.96
N LYS A 48 3.00 9.71 -14.11
CA LYS A 48 3.25 10.83 -13.19
C LYS A 48 2.51 10.74 -11.87
N LEU A 49 1.49 9.89 -11.81
CA LEU A 49 0.57 9.77 -10.68
C LEU A 49 0.80 8.48 -9.86
N LEU A 50 1.55 7.52 -10.42
CA LEU A 50 2.01 6.33 -9.72
C LEU A 50 3.27 6.65 -8.92
N ASP A 51 3.31 6.18 -7.68
CA ASP A 51 4.47 6.33 -6.80
C ASP A 51 5.67 5.50 -7.27
N ASN A 52 5.39 4.33 -7.83
CA ASN A 52 6.39 3.36 -8.25
C ASN A 52 6.39 3.15 -9.75
N GLU A 53 7.45 3.62 -10.42
CA GLU A 53 7.59 3.51 -11.88
C GLU A 53 7.58 2.06 -12.39
N TYR A 54 8.03 1.10 -11.59
CA TYR A 54 8.05 -0.30 -12.04
C TYR A 54 6.67 -0.91 -12.17
N ILE A 55 5.65 -0.44 -11.44
CA ILE A 55 4.26 -0.85 -11.66
C ILE A 55 3.82 -0.45 -13.07
N TYR A 56 4.19 0.75 -13.51
CA TYR A 56 3.92 1.22 -14.85
C TYR A 56 4.47 0.29 -15.94
N ASN A 57 5.67 -0.25 -15.73
CA ASN A 57 6.32 -1.14 -16.70
C ASN A 57 5.69 -2.55 -16.76
N LEU A 58 4.82 -2.89 -15.81
CA LEU A 58 4.17 -4.20 -15.73
C LEU A 58 2.80 -4.25 -16.39
N VAL A 59 2.18 -3.09 -16.60
CA VAL A 59 0.86 -3.00 -17.21
C VAL A 59 0.98 -2.85 -18.72
N PRO A 60 0.11 -3.56 -19.49
CA PRO A 60 0.06 -3.37 -20.94
C PRO A 60 -0.26 -1.93 -21.28
N HIS A 61 0.42 -1.40 -22.29
CA HIS A 61 0.12 -0.05 -22.79
C HIS A 61 -1.32 0.05 -23.26
N ARG A 62 -2.01 1.10 -22.83
CA ARG A 62 -3.39 1.43 -23.21
C ARG A 62 -3.51 2.90 -23.52
N ASP A 63 -4.37 3.25 -24.48
CA ASP A 63 -4.60 4.65 -24.84
C ASP A 63 -5.23 5.44 -23.69
N LYS A 64 -6.16 4.80 -22.98
CA LYS A 64 -6.88 5.41 -21.84
C LYS A 64 -7.00 4.43 -20.67
N ILE A 65 -6.90 4.98 -19.48
CA ILE A 65 -7.09 4.27 -18.21
C ILE A 65 -8.15 5.00 -17.41
N ASN A 66 -9.17 4.26 -16.96
CA ASN A 66 -10.21 4.80 -16.12
C ASN A 66 -9.72 5.00 -14.70
N VAL A 67 -9.99 6.16 -14.15
CA VAL A 67 -9.70 6.51 -12.75
C VAL A 67 -11.01 6.64 -12.01
N TYR A 68 -11.07 5.97 -10.89
CA TYR A 68 -12.21 5.95 -9.99
C TYR A 68 -11.87 6.61 -8.67
N ARG A 69 -12.87 7.12 -7.95
CA ARG A 69 -12.74 7.68 -6.61
C ARG A 69 -13.62 6.91 -5.64
N THR A 70 -13.09 6.59 -4.47
CA THR A 70 -13.78 5.85 -3.43
C THR A 70 -13.35 6.32 -2.04
N ASN A 71 -14.13 5.95 -1.02
CA ASN A 71 -13.69 6.06 0.36
C ASN A 71 -12.62 4.98 0.63
N SER A 72 -11.57 5.34 1.35
CA SER A 72 -10.44 4.43 1.62
C SER A 72 -10.84 3.14 2.34
N ILE A 73 -11.91 3.17 3.12
CA ILE A 73 -12.48 1.98 3.78
C ILE A 73 -12.86 0.87 2.77
N ASN A 74 -13.29 1.22 1.58
CA ASN A 74 -13.67 0.28 0.53
C ASN A 74 -12.47 -0.47 -0.08
N LEU A 75 -11.25 -0.01 0.17
CA LEU A 75 -10.03 -0.68 -0.24
C LEU A 75 -9.45 -1.62 0.83
N LEU A 76 -10.13 -1.75 1.97
CA LEU A 76 -9.66 -2.63 3.04
C LEU A 76 -10.06 -4.08 2.81
N SER A 77 -9.14 -4.96 3.15
CA SER A 77 -9.31 -6.40 3.09
C SER A 77 -8.54 -7.06 4.23
N LYS A 78 -8.97 -8.24 4.64
CA LYS A 78 -8.22 -9.07 5.60
C LYS A 78 -6.84 -9.50 5.10
N TYR A 79 -6.59 -9.39 3.79
CA TYR A 79 -5.33 -9.78 3.15
C TYR A 79 -4.27 -8.65 3.12
N ILE A 80 -4.59 -7.48 3.67
CA ILE A 80 -3.69 -6.30 3.67
C ILE A 80 -3.51 -5.77 5.09
N PHE A 81 -2.98 -6.64 5.95
CA PHE A 81 -2.68 -6.32 7.35
C PHE A 81 -1.76 -5.11 7.50
N ASP A 82 -0.89 -4.88 6.54
CA ASP A 82 0.09 -3.79 6.52
C ASP A 82 -0.54 -2.39 6.55
N ILE A 83 -1.74 -2.21 6.00
CA ILE A 83 -2.47 -0.92 6.06
C ILE A 83 -2.84 -0.59 7.51
N PHE A 84 -3.26 -1.57 8.31
CA PHE A 84 -3.63 -1.34 9.70
C PHE A 84 -2.42 -1.01 10.58
N VAL A 85 -1.25 -1.57 10.29
CA VAL A 85 0.02 -1.19 10.93
C VAL A 85 0.31 0.29 10.67
N LYS A 86 0.23 0.70 9.41
CA LYS A 86 0.48 2.08 8.99
C LYS A 86 -0.57 3.04 9.55
N TYR A 87 -1.85 2.64 9.58
CA TYR A 87 -2.91 3.42 10.21
C TYR A 87 -2.65 3.66 11.70
N TYR A 88 -2.25 2.62 12.44
CA TYR A 88 -1.90 2.75 13.85
C TYR A 88 -0.75 3.75 14.06
N TYR A 89 0.26 3.70 13.18
CA TYR A 89 1.34 4.67 13.21
C TYR A 89 0.86 6.10 12.93
N VAL A 90 0.07 6.32 11.87
CA VAL A 90 -0.49 7.65 11.53
C VAL A 90 -1.29 8.21 12.70
N LYS A 91 -2.18 7.41 13.27
CA LYS A 91 -3.00 7.80 14.42
C LYS A 91 -2.14 8.21 15.59
N SER A 92 -1.18 7.37 15.99
CA SER A 92 -0.29 7.64 17.12
C SER A 92 0.58 8.88 16.89
N TYR A 93 1.05 9.08 15.66
CA TYR A 93 1.86 10.23 15.27
C TYR A 93 1.07 11.55 15.36
N ILE A 94 -0.12 11.59 14.81
CA ILE A 94 -0.97 12.81 14.79
C ILE A 94 -1.51 13.14 16.19
N GLU A 95 -1.97 12.13 16.93
CA GLU A 95 -2.54 12.30 18.27
C GLU A 95 -1.45 12.44 19.36
N ASN A 96 -0.19 12.27 18.99
CA ASN A 96 0.96 12.25 19.90
C ASN A 96 0.78 11.26 21.07
N THR A 97 0.22 10.07 20.76
CA THR A 97 -0.07 9.02 21.74
C THR A 97 0.62 7.72 21.35
N ASN A 98 1.27 7.05 22.31
CA ASN A 98 1.96 5.76 22.07
C ASN A 98 2.93 5.75 20.88
N ILE A 99 3.52 6.91 20.55
CA ILE A 99 4.33 7.07 19.33
C ILE A 99 5.54 6.12 19.32
N THR A 100 6.19 5.89 20.42
CA THR A 100 7.33 4.96 20.52
C THR A 100 6.92 3.54 20.15
N GLU A 101 5.84 3.03 20.74
CA GLU A 101 5.32 1.69 20.44
C GLU A 101 4.86 1.59 18.99
N ALA A 102 4.16 2.60 18.50
CA ALA A 102 3.69 2.62 17.09
C ALA A 102 4.87 2.60 16.11
N GLN A 103 5.95 3.32 16.42
CA GLN A 103 7.18 3.32 15.63
C GLN A 103 7.88 1.95 15.66
N GLU A 104 7.96 1.31 16.81
CA GLU A 104 8.53 -0.04 16.93
C GLU A 104 7.71 -1.06 16.11
N ILE A 105 6.38 -1.01 16.18
CA ILE A 105 5.49 -1.86 15.42
C ILE A 105 5.68 -1.63 13.91
N TYR A 106 5.68 -0.37 13.48
CA TYR A 106 5.90 -0.01 12.07
C TYR A 106 7.26 -0.48 11.57
N LEU A 107 8.33 -0.26 12.31
CA LEU A 107 9.67 -0.71 11.92
C LEU A 107 9.79 -2.24 11.93
N SER A 108 9.15 -2.92 12.87
CA SER A 108 9.09 -4.38 12.89
C SER A 108 8.39 -4.94 11.65
N HIS A 109 7.28 -4.30 11.25
CA HIS A 109 6.55 -4.62 10.03
C HIS A 109 7.42 -4.40 8.79
N ILE A 110 8.08 -3.24 8.63
CA ILE A 110 8.97 -2.97 7.48
C ILE A 110 10.14 -3.97 7.43
N LYS A 111 10.72 -4.31 8.59
CA LYS A 111 11.76 -5.35 8.67
C LYS A 111 11.25 -6.68 8.14
N ALA A 112 10.06 -7.12 8.54
CA ALA A 112 9.45 -8.36 8.08
C ALA A 112 9.07 -8.31 6.60
N PHE A 113 8.69 -7.14 6.09
CA PHE A 113 8.28 -6.97 4.70
C PHE A 113 9.48 -6.98 3.72
N ASN A 114 10.46 -6.12 3.91
CA ASN A 114 11.56 -5.91 2.96
C ASN A 114 12.94 -5.69 3.59
N ASN A 115 13.07 -5.89 4.91
CA ASN A 115 14.31 -5.69 5.66
C ASN A 115 14.93 -4.29 5.44
N PHE A 116 14.09 -3.25 5.45
CA PHE A 116 14.46 -1.85 5.26
C PHE A 116 15.14 -1.52 3.92
N SER A 117 14.82 -2.26 2.86
CA SER A 117 15.41 -2.01 1.54
C SER A 117 14.32 -2.02 0.47
N GLU A 118 14.13 -0.89 -0.20
CA GLU A 118 13.28 -0.83 -1.39
C GLU A 118 14.06 -1.19 -2.65
N PRO A 119 13.41 -1.83 -3.64
CA PRO A 119 14.09 -2.27 -4.87
C PRO A 119 14.65 -1.12 -5.71
N ASP A 120 14.04 0.05 -5.63
CA ASP A 120 14.47 1.26 -6.34
C ASP A 120 15.61 2.01 -5.62
N GLY A 121 16.00 1.55 -4.43
CA GLY A 121 17.09 2.14 -3.66
C GLY A 121 16.78 3.46 -2.96
N ARG A 122 15.54 3.97 -3.05
CA ARG A 122 15.14 5.24 -2.40
C ARG A 122 15.16 5.17 -0.87
N LYS A 123 14.91 3.98 -0.31
CA LYS A 123 14.92 3.73 1.14
C LYS A 123 15.77 2.50 1.44
N ASN A 124 16.80 2.68 2.27
CA ASN A 124 17.79 1.65 2.54
C ASN A 124 18.04 1.39 4.03
N ASN A 125 17.39 2.13 4.90
CA ASN A 125 17.53 2.02 6.36
C ASN A 125 16.26 2.48 7.08
N LYS A 126 16.19 2.21 8.38
CA LYS A 126 15.04 2.54 9.23
C LYS A 126 14.64 4.02 9.17
N ASN A 127 15.64 4.91 9.18
CA ASN A 127 15.41 6.35 9.24
C ASN A 127 14.77 6.86 7.95
N ASP A 128 15.14 6.30 6.79
CA ASP A 128 14.54 6.66 5.50
C ASP A 128 13.04 6.37 5.49
N PHE A 129 12.63 5.20 6.03
CA PHE A 129 11.21 4.83 6.13
C PHE A 129 10.44 5.76 7.04
N ILE A 130 10.95 6.06 8.24
CA ILE A 130 10.31 6.98 9.19
C ILE A 130 10.22 8.37 8.60
N LYS A 131 11.32 8.92 8.10
CA LYS A 131 11.37 10.26 7.53
C LYS A 131 10.42 10.42 6.36
N SER A 132 10.42 9.46 5.44
CA SER A 132 9.54 9.48 4.26
C SER A 132 8.07 9.40 4.66
N PHE A 133 7.72 8.55 5.63
CA PHE A 133 6.33 8.41 6.07
C PHE A 133 5.85 9.65 6.82
N ASN A 134 6.65 10.19 7.73
CA ASN A 134 6.32 11.44 8.44
C ASN A 134 6.14 12.60 7.47
N SER A 135 7.03 12.75 6.48
CA SER A 135 6.89 13.79 5.45
C SER A 135 5.59 13.66 4.66
N LEU A 136 5.17 12.44 4.34
CA LEU A 136 3.90 12.19 3.66
C LEU A 136 2.70 12.53 4.57
N ILE A 137 2.74 12.17 5.85
CA ILE A 137 1.69 12.52 6.82
C ILE A 137 1.54 14.03 6.94
N GLU A 138 2.65 14.76 7.13
CA GLU A 138 2.60 16.23 7.25
C GLU A 138 2.14 16.92 5.97
N SER A 139 2.55 16.40 4.81
CA SER A 139 2.07 16.91 3.52
C SER A 139 0.55 16.79 3.40
N VAL A 140 -0.01 15.62 3.71
CA VAL A 140 -1.46 15.40 3.63
C VAL A 140 -2.22 16.20 4.69
N LYS A 141 -1.68 16.28 5.91
CA LYS A 141 -2.24 17.11 6.98
C LYS A 141 -2.35 18.59 6.56
N THR A 142 -1.38 19.08 5.79
CA THR A 142 -1.36 20.46 5.32
C THR A 142 -2.31 20.70 4.13
N CYS A 143 -2.26 19.84 3.11
CA CYS A 143 -3.06 20.03 1.89
C CYS A 143 -4.46 19.41 1.96
N ASN A 144 -4.72 18.54 2.92
CA ASN A 144 -5.98 17.82 3.15
C ASN A 144 -6.53 17.10 1.90
N ASN A 145 -5.66 16.61 1.05
CA ASN A 145 -6.04 15.83 -0.13
C ASN A 145 -4.93 14.87 -0.58
N LEU A 146 -5.31 13.89 -1.41
CA LEU A 146 -4.45 12.91 -2.06
C LEU A 146 -4.69 12.87 -3.58
N ASP A 147 -5.20 13.95 -4.16
CA ASP A 147 -5.61 14.02 -5.57
C ASP A 147 -4.44 13.95 -6.56
N GLN A 148 -3.22 14.20 -6.09
CA GLN A 148 -1.98 14.12 -6.88
C GLN A 148 -1.46 12.70 -7.08
N THR A 149 -2.20 11.69 -6.64
CA THR A 149 -1.76 10.29 -6.69
C THR A 149 -2.89 9.33 -7.00
N ILE A 150 -2.56 8.19 -7.57
CA ILE A 150 -3.51 7.11 -7.89
C ILE A 150 -3.01 5.83 -7.22
N ILE A 151 -3.92 5.09 -6.60
CA ILE A 151 -3.66 3.78 -6.01
C ILE A 151 -3.91 2.72 -7.09
N PRO A 152 -2.90 1.94 -7.50
CA PRO A 152 -3.12 0.77 -8.34
C PRO A 152 -3.74 -0.35 -7.50
N ILE A 153 -4.85 -0.92 -7.98
CA ILE A 153 -5.48 -2.09 -7.38
C ILE A 153 -5.56 -3.24 -8.39
N SER A 154 -5.63 -4.46 -7.91
CA SER A 154 -5.85 -5.63 -8.75
C SER A 154 -7.31 -5.74 -9.22
N THR A 155 -7.58 -6.68 -10.11
CA THR A 155 -8.94 -7.02 -10.54
C THR A 155 -9.82 -7.57 -9.43
N THR A 156 -9.24 -8.03 -8.33
CA THR A 156 -9.99 -8.46 -7.12
C THR A 156 -10.19 -7.33 -6.09
N GLY A 157 -9.76 -6.10 -6.41
CA GLY A 157 -9.90 -4.94 -5.52
C GLY A 157 -8.80 -4.79 -4.47
N ILE A 158 -7.77 -5.63 -4.51
CA ILE A 158 -6.67 -5.57 -3.54
C ILE A 158 -5.64 -4.52 -3.99
N PRO A 159 -5.27 -3.56 -3.14
CA PRO A 159 -4.20 -2.60 -3.43
C PRO A 159 -2.87 -3.30 -3.73
N ILE A 160 -2.27 -2.94 -4.85
CA ILE A 160 -0.95 -3.42 -5.29
C ILE A 160 0.15 -2.57 -4.67
N ASP A 161 -0.12 -1.28 -4.53
CA ASP A 161 0.74 -0.29 -3.91
C ASP A 161 -0.10 0.79 -3.19
N GLY A 162 0.56 1.69 -2.46
CA GLY A 162 -0.09 2.84 -1.83
C GLY A 162 -0.62 2.61 -0.42
N ALA A 163 -0.19 1.55 0.27
CA ALA A 163 -0.64 1.25 1.63
C ALA A 163 -0.43 2.39 2.64
N HIS A 164 0.63 3.20 2.50
CA HIS A 164 0.85 4.40 3.32
C HIS A 164 -0.24 5.46 3.06
N ARG A 165 -0.57 5.70 1.79
CA ARG A 165 -1.59 6.67 1.37
C ARG A 165 -2.99 6.25 1.80
N ILE A 166 -3.30 4.96 1.69
CA ILE A 166 -4.57 4.40 2.19
C ILE A 166 -4.68 4.58 3.71
N ALA A 167 -3.61 4.29 4.45
CA ALA A 167 -3.60 4.45 5.91
C ALA A 167 -3.81 5.91 6.35
N ILE A 168 -3.17 6.86 5.67
CA ILE A 168 -3.36 8.29 5.91
C ILE A 168 -4.80 8.71 5.56
N SER A 169 -5.30 8.29 4.40
CA SER A 169 -6.66 8.64 3.98
C SER A 169 -7.74 8.08 4.90
N LEU A 170 -7.52 6.91 5.50
CA LEU A 170 -8.39 6.35 6.53
C LEU A 170 -8.45 7.22 7.78
N TYR A 171 -7.31 7.76 8.20
CA TYR A 171 -7.25 8.60 9.40
C TYR A 171 -7.93 9.96 9.20
N PHE A 172 -7.70 10.59 8.03
CA PHE A 172 -8.27 11.90 7.71
C PHE A 172 -9.65 11.85 7.03
N ASP A 173 -10.25 10.66 6.88
CA ASP A 173 -11.51 10.43 6.15
C ASP A 173 -11.50 11.01 4.72
N LEU A 174 -10.39 10.85 4.01
CA LEU A 174 -10.22 11.34 2.66
C LEU A 174 -10.66 10.31 1.62
N LYS A 175 -11.25 10.78 0.54
CA LYS A 175 -11.44 9.96 -0.66
C LYS A 175 -10.13 9.83 -1.42
N ILE A 176 -9.92 8.67 -2.02
CA ILE A 176 -8.73 8.37 -2.83
C ILE A 176 -9.11 7.98 -4.25
N GLN A 177 -8.18 8.26 -5.17
CA GLN A 177 -8.30 7.83 -6.56
C GLN A 177 -7.59 6.50 -6.76
N TYR A 178 -8.17 5.63 -7.59
CA TYR A 178 -7.55 4.36 -7.95
C TYR A 178 -7.78 4.02 -9.41
N CYS A 179 -6.96 3.12 -9.92
CA CYS A 179 -7.14 2.47 -11.20
C CYS A 179 -6.95 0.94 -11.05
N VAL A 180 -7.58 0.19 -11.95
CA VAL A 180 -7.55 -1.28 -11.92
C VAL A 180 -6.50 -1.79 -12.87
N PHE A 181 -5.65 -2.68 -12.37
CA PHE A 181 -4.65 -3.39 -13.16
C PHE A 181 -4.84 -4.90 -13.06
N ASP A 182 -4.56 -5.57 -14.15
CA ASP A 182 -4.53 -7.01 -14.20
C ASP A 182 -3.18 -7.53 -13.70
N LEU A 183 -2.95 -7.38 -12.42
CA LEU A 183 -1.77 -7.87 -11.73
C LEU A 183 -2.20 -8.83 -10.61
N LEU A 184 -1.30 -9.76 -10.27
CA LEU A 184 -1.55 -10.72 -9.20
C LEU A 184 -1.64 -10.02 -7.85
N ASP A 185 -2.57 -10.49 -7.02
CA ASP A 185 -2.71 -10.02 -5.64
C ASP A 185 -1.54 -10.45 -4.77
N GLY A 186 -1.03 -9.51 -3.99
CA GLY A 186 -0.20 -9.80 -2.84
C GLY A 186 -1.08 -10.03 -1.61
N LYS A 187 -0.90 -11.16 -0.93
CA LYS A 187 -1.53 -11.40 0.37
C LYS A 187 -0.51 -11.09 1.47
N TYR A 188 -0.68 -9.95 2.10
CA TYR A 188 0.17 -9.48 3.20
C TYR A 188 -0.66 -9.48 4.48
N ASP A 189 -1.14 -10.69 4.85
CA ASP A 189 -1.93 -10.92 6.05
C ASP A 189 -1.06 -11.07 7.32
N GLU A 190 -1.70 -11.29 8.45
CA GLU A 190 -1.01 -11.48 9.72
C GLU A 190 -0.06 -12.67 9.73
N ILE A 191 -0.42 -13.76 9.03
CA ILE A 191 0.39 -14.99 8.96
C ILE A 191 1.70 -14.71 8.20
N PHE A 192 1.60 -13.96 7.11
CA PHE A 192 2.78 -13.53 6.35
C PHE A 192 3.80 -12.80 7.23
N PHE A 193 3.35 -11.88 8.10
CA PHE A 193 4.25 -11.12 8.96
C PHE A 193 4.78 -11.92 10.14
N LEU A 194 3.95 -12.79 10.73
CA LEU A 194 4.40 -13.71 11.79
C LEU A 194 5.50 -14.65 11.29
N GLN A 195 5.34 -15.26 10.13
CA GLN A 195 6.33 -16.16 9.53
C GLN A 195 7.66 -15.46 9.21
N ARG A 196 7.65 -14.13 9.11
CA ARG A 196 8.83 -13.31 8.86
C ARG A 196 9.39 -12.62 10.10
N GLY A 197 8.95 -13.05 11.27
CA GLY A 197 9.53 -12.63 12.54
C GLY A 197 8.96 -11.35 13.13
N MET A 198 7.80 -10.86 12.65
CA MET A 198 7.09 -9.82 13.39
C MET A 198 6.60 -10.39 14.74
N PRO A 199 6.87 -9.73 15.89
CA PRO A 199 6.47 -10.24 17.20
C PRO A 199 4.96 -10.42 17.32
N TYR A 200 4.53 -11.57 17.88
CA TYR A 200 3.11 -11.90 18.07
C TYR A 200 2.33 -10.80 18.80
N LYS A 201 2.90 -10.21 19.86
CA LYS A 201 2.28 -9.11 20.60
C LYS A 201 1.92 -7.90 19.72
N TYR A 202 2.74 -7.61 18.71
CA TYR A 202 2.48 -6.52 17.76
C TYR A 202 1.36 -6.89 16.79
N VAL A 203 1.36 -8.13 16.29
CA VAL A 203 0.30 -8.62 15.42
C VAL A 203 -1.04 -8.59 16.14
N GLU A 204 -1.14 -9.10 17.37
CA GLU A 204 -2.37 -9.06 18.16
C GLU A 204 -2.86 -7.62 18.43
N LYS A 205 -1.94 -6.69 18.73
CA LYS A 205 -2.30 -5.28 18.87
C LYS A 205 -2.96 -4.73 17.62
N ILE A 206 -2.37 -4.97 16.45
CA ILE A 206 -2.90 -4.47 15.18
C ILE A 206 -4.19 -5.18 14.76
N LYS A 207 -4.37 -6.47 15.08
CA LYS A 207 -5.67 -7.16 14.92
C LYS A 207 -6.79 -6.48 15.69
N ASN A 208 -6.52 -6.01 16.89
CA ASN A 208 -7.50 -5.27 17.68
C ASN A 208 -7.80 -3.89 17.08
N VAL A 209 -6.82 -3.25 16.43
CA VAL A 209 -7.03 -2.03 15.66
C VAL A 209 -7.90 -2.31 14.44
N SER A 210 -7.58 -3.33 13.64
CA SER A 210 -8.33 -3.68 12.43
C SER A 210 -9.79 -4.02 12.71
N LYS A 211 -10.07 -4.77 13.79
CA LYS A 211 -11.44 -5.09 14.21
C LYS A 211 -12.29 -3.86 14.53
N LYS A 212 -11.66 -2.76 14.98
CA LYS A 212 -12.37 -1.50 15.26
C LYS A 212 -12.68 -0.70 14.00
N ILE A 213 -11.84 -0.84 12.97
CA ILE A 213 -11.99 -0.13 11.69
C ILE A 213 -12.98 -0.85 10.78
N LEU A 214 -13.01 -2.18 10.82
CA LEU A 214 -13.84 -3.01 9.93
C LEU A 214 -15.26 -3.25 10.48
N LYS A 215 -15.59 -2.72 11.64
CA LYS A 215 -16.96 -2.70 12.21
C LYS A 215 -17.78 -1.56 11.62
#